data_43b672fe760cb360316de949aa29f0a3
#
_entry.id   43b672fe760cb360316de949aa29f0a3
#
_cell.length_a   1.000
_cell.length_b   1.000
_cell.length_c   1.000
_cell.angle_alpha   90.00
_cell.angle_beta   90.00
_cell.angle_gamma   90.00
#
_symmetry.space_group_name_H-M   'P 1'
#
loop_
_entity.id
_entity.type
_entity.pdbx_description
1 polymer ?
#
loop_
_entity_poly.entity_id
_entity_poly.type
_entity_poly.pdbx_seq_one_letter_code
_entity_poly.pdbx_strand_id
1 'polypeptide(L)'
;MAVTADSYVHGGMTSTNYGTDTTLTVKKRDNNSAYVREAYLRFNKSSVSGTINSAQIKLYVTSLHSNTPTFPLRAYGIQNNSWTETGITYANRPTEAGTALGSATASAAGQYVYLDVTSYVQQQSGNQLNFRIIGLTEDYGAAFASKENTTASRRPVLVINGG
;
A
#
# COMPACT_ATOMS: atom_id res chain seq x y z
N MET A 1 3.48 -11.03 8.82
CA MET A 1 2.64 -11.83 7.89
C MET A 1 2.74 -11.29 6.48
N ALA A 2 2.71 -12.17 5.51
CA ALA A 2 2.86 -11.82 4.11
C ALA A 2 1.59 -11.17 3.55
N VAL A 3 1.76 -10.25 2.59
CA VAL A 3 0.66 -9.69 1.81
C VAL A 3 -0.04 -10.81 1.03
N THR A 4 -1.38 -10.79 1.00
CA THR A 4 -2.17 -11.81 0.29
C THR A 4 -2.63 -11.34 -1.09
N ALA A 5 -2.79 -10.03 -1.27
CA ALA A 5 -3.11 -9.42 -2.55
C ALA A 5 -2.56 -8.00 -2.58
N ASP A 6 -2.01 -7.59 -3.70
CA ASP A 6 -1.64 -6.20 -3.92
C ASP A 6 -1.68 -5.83 -5.39
N SER A 7 -1.88 -4.56 -5.66
CA SER A 7 -1.81 -3.96 -6.99
C SER A 7 -1.70 -2.46 -6.84
N TYR A 8 -1.44 -1.77 -7.93
CA TYR A 8 -1.67 -0.32 -7.96
C TYR A 8 -2.59 0.04 -9.11
N VAL A 9 -3.15 1.23 -9.03
CA VAL A 9 -4.03 1.79 -10.06
C VAL A 9 -3.40 3.05 -10.63
N HIS A 10 -3.67 3.33 -11.90
CA HIS A 10 -3.05 4.43 -12.63
C HIS A 10 -4.13 5.23 -13.35
N GLY A 11 -4.27 6.50 -12.99
CA GLY A 11 -5.33 7.37 -13.51
C GLY A 11 -5.21 7.66 -15.00
N GLY A 12 -4.02 7.51 -15.59
CA GLY A 12 -3.81 7.65 -17.03
C GLY A 12 -4.07 6.36 -17.81
N MET A 13 -4.23 5.23 -17.10
CA MET A 13 -4.49 3.90 -17.68
C MET A 13 -5.67 3.29 -16.95
N THR A 14 -6.85 3.89 -17.10
CA THR A 14 -8.01 3.63 -16.25
C THR A 14 -8.55 2.21 -16.30
N SER A 15 -8.29 1.47 -17.37
CA SER A 15 -8.77 0.10 -17.53
C SER A 15 -7.66 -0.95 -17.37
N THR A 16 -6.44 -0.55 -16.98
CA THR A 16 -5.30 -1.46 -16.87
C THR A 16 -5.16 -1.96 -15.45
N ASN A 17 -4.98 -3.28 -15.30
CA ASN A 17 -4.64 -3.92 -14.03
C ASN A 17 -3.12 -4.12 -13.95
N TYR A 18 -2.56 -3.86 -12.78
CA TYR A 18 -1.12 -3.99 -12.51
C TYR A 18 -0.80 -5.05 -11.46
N GLY A 19 -1.73 -5.98 -11.22
CA GLY A 19 -1.60 -7.01 -10.18
C GLY A 19 -0.45 -7.99 -10.37
N THR A 20 0.12 -8.08 -11.57
CA THR A 20 1.26 -8.96 -11.86
C THR A 20 2.60 -8.22 -11.90
N ASP A 21 2.60 -6.90 -11.72
CA ASP A 21 3.84 -6.12 -11.70
C ASP A 21 4.67 -6.44 -10.46
N THR A 22 5.99 -6.40 -10.60
CA THR A 22 6.93 -6.64 -9.50
C THR A 22 7.06 -5.43 -8.57
N THR A 23 6.45 -4.30 -8.93
CA THR A 23 6.46 -3.07 -8.14
C THR A 23 5.06 -2.51 -7.95
N LEU A 24 4.91 -1.73 -6.89
CA LEU A 24 3.74 -0.89 -6.62
C LEU A 24 4.18 0.56 -6.80
N THR A 25 3.65 1.23 -7.80
CA THR A 25 3.96 2.64 -8.07
C THR A 25 2.93 3.53 -7.38
N VAL A 26 3.41 4.57 -6.70
CA VAL A 26 2.59 5.55 -6.00
C VAL A 26 3.03 6.95 -6.42
N LYS A 27 2.08 7.81 -6.76
CA LYS A 27 2.36 9.20 -7.17
C LYS A 27 1.18 10.09 -6.85
N LYS A 28 1.45 11.29 -6.32
CA LYS A 28 0.43 12.29 -6.06
C LYS A 28 0.39 13.31 -7.21
N ARG A 29 -0.82 13.62 -7.67
CA ARG A 29 -1.07 14.70 -8.61
C ARG A 29 -2.51 15.19 -8.47
N ASP A 30 -2.71 16.35 -7.85
CA ASP A 30 -4.06 16.83 -7.52
C ASP A 30 -4.81 17.38 -8.75
N ASN A 31 -4.11 18.00 -9.68
CA ASN A 31 -4.73 18.71 -10.80
C ASN A 31 -4.88 17.86 -12.07
N ASN A 32 -4.32 16.66 -12.09
CA ASN A 32 -4.36 15.82 -13.29
C ASN A 32 -4.31 14.34 -12.91
N SER A 33 -5.49 13.71 -12.86
CA SER A 33 -5.63 12.30 -12.47
C SER A 33 -4.84 11.35 -13.38
N ALA A 34 -4.50 11.75 -14.60
CA ALA A 34 -3.71 10.92 -15.51
C ALA A 34 -2.33 10.55 -14.97
N TYR A 35 -1.83 11.28 -13.96
CA TYR A 35 -0.53 11.00 -13.35
C TYR A 35 -0.64 10.34 -11.97
N VAL A 36 -1.85 10.20 -11.41
CA VAL A 36 -2.06 9.62 -10.09
C VAL A 36 -1.81 8.12 -10.12
N ARG A 37 -1.08 7.60 -9.12
CA ARG A 37 -0.97 6.18 -8.83
C ARG A 37 -1.16 5.97 -7.34
N GLU A 38 -1.98 4.99 -6.99
CA GLU A 38 -2.25 4.59 -5.61
C GLU A 38 -2.13 3.08 -5.50
N ALA A 39 -1.61 2.60 -4.38
CA ALA A 39 -1.46 1.17 -4.15
C ALA A 39 -2.55 0.66 -3.21
N TYR A 40 -2.92 -0.61 -3.40
CA TYR A 40 -3.87 -1.33 -2.58
C TYR A 40 -3.22 -2.61 -2.08
N LEU A 41 -3.37 -2.87 -0.78
CA LEU A 41 -2.77 -4.03 -0.11
C LEU A 41 -3.83 -4.74 0.70
N ARG A 42 -3.78 -6.07 0.72
CA ARG A 42 -4.61 -6.89 1.62
C ARG A 42 -3.75 -7.83 2.42
N PHE A 43 -4.07 -7.95 3.70
CA PHE A 43 -3.48 -8.94 4.61
C PHE A 43 -4.60 -9.72 5.28
N ASN A 44 -4.27 -10.92 5.78
CA ASN A 44 -5.22 -11.76 6.51
C ASN A 44 -4.63 -12.08 7.88
N LYS A 45 -5.35 -11.69 8.95
CA LYS A 45 -4.87 -11.89 10.32
C LYS A 45 -5.40 -13.16 11.00
N SER A 46 -5.97 -14.08 10.24
CA SER A 46 -6.57 -15.31 10.82
C SER A 46 -5.59 -16.15 11.63
N SER A 47 -4.30 -16.08 11.33
CA SER A 47 -3.26 -16.82 12.06
C SER A 47 -2.82 -16.14 13.36
N VAL A 48 -3.25 -14.91 13.60
CA VAL A 48 -2.89 -14.16 14.80
C VAL A 48 -3.83 -14.52 15.93
N SER A 49 -3.27 -14.92 17.09
CA SER A 49 -4.02 -15.17 18.30
C SER A 49 -3.57 -14.20 19.38
N GLY A 50 -4.49 -13.88 20.32
CA GLY A 50 -4.20 -12.97 21.41
C GLY A 50 -4.31 -11.50 21.03
N THR A 51 -3.84 -10.65 21.91
CA THR A 51 -3.92 -9.19 21.78
C THR A 51 -2.89 -8.67 20.77
N ILE A 52 -3.32 -7.80 19.87
CA ILE A 52 -2.42 -7.10 18.97
C ILE A 52 -2.02 -5.78 19.62
N ASN A 53 -0.75 -5.63 19.98
CA ASN A 53 -0.22 -4.43 20.61
C ASN A 53 0.27 -3.40 19.59
N SER A 54 0.81 -3.87 18.46
CA SER A 54 1.21 -3.01 17.36
C SER A 54 1.11 -3.73 16.02
N ALA A 55 0.88 -2.94 14.98
CA ALA A 55 0.85 -3.42 13.60
C ALA A 55 1.44 -2.35 12.67
N GLN A 56 2.39 -2.73 11.84
CA GLN A 56 3.04 -1.84 10.88
C GLN A 56 3.12 -2.52 9.51
N ILE A 57 2.80 -1.78 8.45
CA ILE A 57 3.08 -2.22 7.09
C ILE A 57 4.54 -1.89 6.80
N LYS A 58 5.30 -2.90 6.39
CA LYS A 58 6.71 -2.78 5.99
C LYS A 58 6.78 -2.85 4.47
N LEU A 59 7.34 -1.82 3.84
CA LEU A 59 7.51 -1.73 2.39
C LEU A 59 8.97 -1.50 2.04
N TYR A 60 9.43 -2.15 0.96
CA TYR A 60 10.77 -1.95 0.40
C TYR A 60 10.72 -0.94 -0.74
N VAL A 61 11.55 0.10 -0.65
CA VAL A 61 11.64 1.16 -1.68
C VAL A 61 12.53 0.66 -2.81
N THR A 62 11.96 0.45 -4.00
CA THR A 62 12.73 0.02 -5.18
C THR A 62 13.34 1.21 -5.91
N SER A 63 12.62 2.34 -5.98
CA SER A 63 13.12 3.56 -6.63
C SER A 63 12.33 4.77 -6.19
N LEU A 64 12.97 5.93 -6.27
CA LEU A 64 12.30 7.22 -6.25
C LEU A 64 12.29 7.76 -7.68
N HIS A 65 11.20 8.38 -8.10
CA HIS A 65 11.10 8.97 -9.44
C HIS A 65 12.06 10.18 -9.54
N SER A 66 12.40 10.57 -10.76
CA SER A 66 13.21 11.76 -10.99
C SER A 66 12.52 12.98 -10.35
N ASN A 67 13.31 13.91 -9.82
CA ASN A 67 12.82 15.10 -9.11
C ASN A 67 12.01 14.77 -7.83
N THR A 68 12.23 13.58 -7.27
CA THR A 68 11.64 13.16 -5.98
C THR A 68 12.77 12.91 -5.00
N PRO A 69 13.24 13.93 -4.26
CA PRO A 69 14.35 13.76 -3.31
C PRO A 69 13.94 12.93 -2.11
N THR A 70 12.69 13.05 -1.67
CA THR A 70 12.07 12.22 -0.63
C THR A 70 10.64 11.95 -1.03
N PHE A 71 10.07 10.86 -0.54
CA PHE A 71 8.68 10.50 -0.84
C PHE A 71 7.90 10.25 0.45
N PRO A 72 7.17 11.25 0.95
CA PRO A 72 6.26 11.05 2.07
C PRO A 72 5.00 10.32 1.59
N LEU A 73 4.58 9.30 2.34
CA LEU A 73 3.42 8.46 2.01
C LEU A 73 2.59 8.18 3.26
N ARG A 74 1.34 7.81 3.05
CA ARG A 74 0.40 7.48 4.14
C ARG A 74 -0.45 6.29 3.77
N ALA A 75 -0.75 5.46 4.78
CA ALA A 75 -1.72 4.39 4.67
C ALA A 75 -3.10 4.87 5.12
N TYR A 76 -4.13 4.38 4.42
CA TYR A 76 -5.54 4.50 4.81
C TYR A 76 -6.12 3.12 4.98
N GLY A 77 -6.85 2.89 6.08
CA GLY A 77 -7.61 1.66 6.26
C GLY A 77 -8.94 1.77 5.54
N ILE A 78 -9.28 0.76 4.72
CA ILE A 78 -10.54 0.74 3.98
C ILE A 78 -11.33 -0.52 4.33
N GLN A 79 -12.64 -0.44 4.20
CA GLN A 79 -13.55 -1.55 4.50
C GLN A 79 -13.88 -2.40 3.27
N ASN A 80 -13.69 -1.86 2.07
CA ASN A 80 -13.97 -2.59 0.84
C ASN A 80 -13.03 -3.79 0.71
N ASN A 81 -13.60 -4.98 0.61
CA ASN A 81 -12.89 -6.25 0.44
C ASN A 81 -13.26 -6.94 -0.87
N SER A 82 -13.96 -6.27 -1.76
CA SER A 82 -14.43 -6.85 -3.01
C SER A 82 -13.45 -6.69 -4.18
N TRP A 83 -12.45 -5.80 -4.06
CA TRP A 83 -11.44 -5.66 -5.09
C TRP A 83 -10.54 -6.91 -5.14
N THR A 84 -10.00 -7.22 -6.31
CA THR A 84 -9.09 -8.36 -6.49
C THR A 84 -7.78 -7.90 -7.11
N GLU A 85 -6.71 -8.65 -6.84
CA GLU A 85 -5.36 -8.33 -7.32
C GLU A 85 -5.31 -8.20 -8.84
N THR A 86 -5.95 -9.12 -9.56
CA THR A 86 -5.92 -9.14 -11.03
C THR A 86 -7.08 -8.42 -11.67
N GLY A 87 -8.04 -7.93 -10.89
CA GLY A 87 -9.23 -7.23 -11.39
C GLY A 87 -9.24 -5.73 -11.13
N ILE A 88 -8.52 -5.25 -10.10
CA ILE A 88 -8.57 -3.84 -9.74
C ILE A 88 -7.92 -2.97 -10.81
N THR A 89 -8.63 -1.89 -11.17
CA THR A 89 -8.16 -0.84 -12.09
C THR A 89 -8.51 0.51 -11.49
N TYR A 90 -8.00 1.59 -12.08
CA TYR A 90 -8.37 2.92 -11.63
C TYR A 90 -9.89 3.15 -11.75
N ALA A 91 -10.49 2.68 -12.84
CA ALA A 91 -11.92 2.86 -13.09
C ALA A 91 -12.81 2.15 -12.05
N ASN A 92 -12.41 0.96 -11.59
CA ASN A 92 -13.22 0.17 -10.64
C ASN A 92 -12.67 0.17 -9.20
N ARG A 93 -11.64 0.96 -8.92
CA ARG A 93 -11.06 1.01 -7.58
C ARG A 93 -12.11 1.35 -6.51
N PRO A 94 -11.90 0.91 -5.26
CA PRO A 94 -12.76 1.34 -4.16
C PRO A 94 -12.85 2.87 -4.13
N THR A 95 -14.07 3.40 -4.02
CA THR A 95 -14.31 4.85 -3.93
C THR A 95 -14.15 5.38 -2.52
N GLU A 96 -14.05 4.48 -1.57
CA GLU A 96 -13.85 4.79 -0.15
C GLU A 96 -12.49 5.45 0.06
N ALA A 97 -12.47 6.64 0.65
CA ALA A 97 -11.23 7.31 1.00
C ALA A 97 -10.48 6.57 2.11
N GLY A 98 -11.22 6.05 3.08
CA GLY A 98 -10.68 5.31 4.21
C GLY A 98 -10.33 6.17 5.40
N THR A 99 -9.86 5.51 6.45
CA THR A 99 -9.39 6.15 7.69
C THR A 99 -7.91 6.39 7.59
N ALA A 100 -7.48 7.64 7.80
CA ALA A 100 -6.07 8.03 7.77
C ALA A 100 -5.31 7.33 8.90
N LEU A 101 -4.20 6.70 8.57
CA LEU A 101 -3.34 5.99 9.50
C LEU A 101 -1.93 6.58 9.47
N GLY A 102 -0.92 5.80 9.81
CA GLY A 102 0.45 6.26 9.88
C GLY A 102 1.03 6.69 8.53
N SER A 103 2.02 7.56 8.61
CA SER A 103 2.81 8.03 7.48
C SER A 103 4.28 7.72 7.69
N ALA A 104 5.04 7.74 6.59
CA ALA A 104 6.48 7.56 6.59
C ALA A 104 7.08 8.35 5.44
N THR A 105 8.40 8.48 5.42
CA THR A 105 9.10 9.16 4.34
C THR A 105 10.19 8.25 3.81
N ALA A 106 10.12 7.92 2.52
CA ALA A 106 11.17 7.21 1.82
C ALA A 106 12.22 8.22 1.35
N SER A 107 13.50 7.96 1.61
CA SER A 107 14.59 8.87 1.26
C SER A 107 15.59 8.27 0.29
N ALA A 108 15.57 6.96 0.07
CA ALA A 108 16.48 6.30 -0.87
C ALA A 108 15.96 4.93 -1.29
N ALA A 109 16.31 4.51 -2.51
CA ALA A 109 16.11 3.12 -2.93
C ALA A 109 16.89 2.17 -2.00
N GLY A 110 16.33 1.00 -1.75
CA GLY A 110 16.92 0.01 -0.84
C GLY A 110 16.51 0.19 0.62
N GLN A 111 15.80 1.24 0.94
CA GLN A 111 15.30 1.51 2.28
C GLN A 111 13.99 0.75 2.52
N TYR A 112 13.77 0.32 3.77
CA TYR A 112 12.45 -0.12 4.23
C TYR A 112 11.74 1.04 4.93
N VAL A 113 10.46 1.20 4.67
CA VAL A 113 9.61 2.16 5.38
C VAL A 113 8.52 1.42 6.13
N TYR A 114 8.07 1.99 7.25
CA TYR A 114 7.10 1.40 8.16
C TYR A 114 5.93 2.35 8.35
N LEU A 115 4.71 1.85 8.13
CA LEU A 115 3.49 2.63 8.29
C LEU A 115 2.70 2.03 9.46
N ASP A 116 2.48 2.82 10.51
CA ASP A 116 1.72 2.37 11.68
C ASP A 116 0.24 2.25 11.32
N VAL A 117 -0.31 1.07 11.47
CA VAL A 117 -1.73 0.77 11.18
C VAL A 117 -2.41 0.11 12.38
N THR A 118 -1.83 0.25 13.56
CA THR A 118 -2.25 -0.45 14.78
C THR A 118 -3.73 -0.27 15.08
N SER A 119 -4.22 0.97 15.11
CA SER A 119 -5.60 1.25 15.50
C SER A 119 -6.62 0.59 14.56
N TYR A 120 -6.36 0.64 13.25
CA TYR A 120 -7.22 -0.01 12.26
C TYR A 120 -7.23 -1.53 12.45
N VAL A 121 -6.06 -2.14 12.62
CA VAL A 121 -5.95 -3.60 12.77
C VAL A 121 -6.64 -4.08 14.03
N GLN A 122 -6.49 -3.34 15.14
CA GLN A 122 -7.16 -3.65 16.41
C GLN A 122 -8.69 -3.56 16.31
N GLN A 123 -9.20 -2.65 15.51
CA GLN A 123 -10.64 -2.39 15.40
C GLN A 123 -11.37 -3.34 14.47
N GLN A 124 -10.65 -4.05 13.58
CA GLN A 124 -11.30 -4.95 12.63
C GLN A 124 -11.75 -6.24 13.32
N SER A 125 -13.04 -6.53 13.24
CA SER A 125 -13.60 -7.79 13.74
C SER A 125 -13.34 -8.95 12.78
N GLY A 126 -13.24 -8.68 11.48
CA GLY A 126 -12.91 -9.68 10.47
C GLY A 126 -11.40 -9.87 10.30
N ASN A 127 -11.03 -10.88 9.53
CA ASN A 127 -9.63 -11.22 9.31
C ASN A 127 -9.01 -10.50 8.13
N GLN A 128 -9.81 -10.01 7.19
CA GLN A 128 -9.31 -9.30 6.00
C GLN A 128 -9.01 -7.84 6.33
N LEU A 129 -7.77 -7.43 6.04
CA LEU A 129 -7.29 -6.08 6.30
C LEU A 129 -6.93 -5.44 4.98
N ASN A 130 -7.61 -4.35 4.63
CA ASN A 130 -7.44 -3.68 3.35
C ASN A 130 -6.89 -2.27 3.55
N PHE A 131 -5.91 -1.90 2.74
CA PHE A 131 -5.22 -0.61 2.84
C PHE A 131 -5.09 0.05 1.48
N ARG A 132 -5.17 1.37 1.50
CA ARG A 132 -4.88 2.24 0.37
C ARG A 132 -3.66 3.08 0.73
N ILE A 133 -2.66 3.12 -0.15
CA ILE A 133 -1.41 3.85 0.06
C ILE A 133 -1.35 5.00 -0.94
N ILE A 134 -1.11 6.21 -0.45
CA ILE A 134 -1.02 7.40 -1.28
C ILE A 134 0.25 8.20 -0.99
N GLY A 135 0.69 8.98 -1.96
CA GLY A 135 1.72 9.99 -1.79
C GLY A 135 1.15 11.26 -1.17
N LEU A 136 1.99 12.02 -0.47
CA LEU A 136 1.59 13.23 0.25
C LEU A 136 2.14 14.51 -0.37
N THR A 137 3.13 14.43 -1.27
CA THR A 137 3.73 15.60 -1.91
C THR A 137 3.42 15.62 -3.41
N GLU A 138 2.92 16.73 -3.87
CA GLU A 138 2.56 16.95 -5.27
C GLU A 138 3.73 16.64 -6.20
N ASP A 139 3.47 15.90 -7.28
CA ASP A 139 4.39 15.48 -8.33
C ASP A 139 5.45 14.47 -7.89
N TYR A 140 5.59 14.15 -6.60
CA TYR A 140 6.53 13.15 -6.13
C TYR A 140 5.97 11.76 -6.35
N GLY A 141 6.83 10.83 -6.77
CA GLY A 141 6.46 9.44 -7.00
C GLY A 141 7.58 8.48 -6.59
N ALA A 142 7.18 7.25 -6.28
CA ALA A 142 8.09 6.18 -5.89
C ALA A 142 7.51 4.83 -6.29
N ALA A 143 8.37 3.83 -6.34
CA ALA A 143 7.97 2.44 -6.53
C ALA A 143 8.45 1.61 -5.35
N PHE A 144 7.60 0.68 -4.94
CA PHE A 144 7.86 -0.26 -3.85
C PHE A 144 7.76 -1.69 -4.39
N ALA A 145 8.47 -2.63 -3.78
CA ALA A 145 8.36 -4.03 -4.17
C ALA A 145 6.96 -4.56 -3.88
N SER A 146 6.39 -5.29 -4.84
CA SER A 146 5.07 -5.92 -4.71
C SER A 146 5.19 -7.37 -4.24
N LYS A 147 4.04 -8.04 -4.09
CA LYS A 147 3.93 -9.46 -3.80
C LYS A 147 4.65 -10.32 -4.87
N GLU A 148 4.72 -9.84 -6.09
CA GLU A 148 5.36 -10.53 -7.24
C GLU A 148 6.86 -10.26 -7.34
N ASN A 149 7.46 -9.51 -6.42
CA ASN A 149 8.90 -9.28 -6.42
C ASN A 149 9.64 -10.61 -6.27
N THR A 150 10.68 -10.82 -7.10
CA THR A 150 11.43 -12.08 -7.12
C THR A 150 12.23 -12.32 -5.83
N THR A 151 12.55 -11.24 -5.10
CA THR A 151 13.22 -11.33 -3.80
C THR A 151 12.16 -11.34 -2.70
N ALA A 152 11.91 -12.51 -2.11
CA ALA A 152 10.81 -12.68 -1.14
C ALA A 152 10.90 -11.73 0.06
N SER A 153 12.11 -11.45 0.54
CA SER A 153 12.32 -10.56 1.70
C SER A 153 11.92 -9.10 1.44
N ARG A 154 11.72 -8.71 0.18
CA ARG A 154 11.34 -7.34 -0.21
C ARG A 154 9.82 -7.15 -0.34
N ARG A 155 9.06 -8.24 -0.38
CA ARG A 155 7.59 -8.18 -0.53
C ARG A 155 6.95 -7.49 0.66
N PRO A 156 5.77 -6.84 0.48
CA PRO A 156 5.08 -6.19 1.59
C PRO A 156 4.79 -7.16 2.73
N VAL A 157 4.97 -6.70 3.95
CA VAL A 157 4.73 -7.49 5.17
C VAL A 157 3.95 -6.65 6.16
N LEU A 158 3.01 -7.27 6.86
CA LEU A 158 2.40 -6.69 8.05
C LEU A 158 3.12 -7.26 9.28
N VAL A 159 3.83 -6.40 10.00
CA VAL A 159 4.57 -6.76 11.21
C VAL A 159 3.64 -6.55 12.39
N ILE A 160 3.30 -7.64 13.09
CA ILE A 160 2.41 -7.61 14.25
C ILE A 160 3.17 -8.05 15.48
N ASN A 161 3.04 -7.28 16.57
CA ASN A 161 3.50 -7.66 17.90
C ASN A 161 2.28 -7.83 18.80
N GLY A 162 2.21 -8.96 19.47
CA GLY A 162 1.12 -9.29 20.38
C GLY A 162 1.62 -9.55 21.78
N GLY A 163 0.69 -9.48 22.72
CA GLY A 163 0.97 -9.79 24.12
C GLY A 163 -0.05 -10.77 24.69
#